data_6325fc4d98212bc4bc51f834f4426ffc
#
_entry.id   6325fc4d98212bc4bc51f834f4426ffc
#
_cell.length_a   1.000
_cell.length_b   1.000
_cell.length_c   1.000
_cell.angle_alpha   90.00
_cell.angle_beta   90.00
_cell.angle_gamma   90.00
#
_symmetry.space_group_name_H-M   'P 1'
#
loop_
_entity.id
_entity.type
_entity.pdbx_description
1 polymer ?
#
loop_
_entity_poly.entity_id
_entity_poly.type
_entity_poly.pdbx_seq_one_letter_code
_entity_poly.pdbx_strand_id
1 'polypeptide(L)'
;LIILMLPIQLLINLTNLKIKYKIPKLFLKIVSYIIGLKIRSINLRNKNKNKYGVLYVSNHVSWMDILCLGSLLDAQFIAKKEVAEMGLFGFLAKLNHTFFIDNTNQRKSFSYNEIIQAKLVKKQNLILFPEGTTSDGNSVRSFKSSFFESTNLPKYYPEKENDFIDVCPISLCYKDKNNLPMGIFYRRYVAWQGDYPLLKLMKIFLLSGTVSIDIIIHKSVNLSSFKNRKEL
;
A
#
# COMPACT_ATOMS: atom_id res chain seq x y z
N LEU A 1 -9.93 -21.12 0.31
CA LEU A 1 -10.35 -19.75 0.11
C LEU A 1 -10.02 -19.27 -1.31
N ILE A 2 -8.75 -19.36 -1.76
CA ILE A 2 -8.33 -18.94 -3.12
C ILE A 2 -9.18 -19.66 -4.18
N ILE A 3 -9.29 -20.98 -4.11
CA ILE A 3 -10.05 -21.80 -5.07
C ILE A 3 -11.52 -21.34 -5.18
N LEU A 4 -12.12 -20.92 -4.07
CA LEU A 4 -13.51 -20.45 -4.04
C LEU A 4 -13.66 -19.02 -4.56
N MET A 5 -12.80 -18.11 -4.16
CA MET A 5 -12.95 -16.67 -4.46
C MET A 5 -12.36 -16.26 -5.81
N LEU A 6 -11.37 -17.02 -6.32
CA LEU A 6 -10.70 -16.72 -7.57
C LEU A 6 -11.64 -16.73 -8.79
N PRO A 7 -12.48 -17.76 -9.02
CA PRO A 7 -13.40 -17.77 -10.16
C PRO A 7 -14.39 -16.59 -10.12
N ILE A 8 -14.88 -16.27 -8.91
CA ILE A 8 -15.81 -15.15 -8.70
C ILE A 8 -15.12 -13.83 -9.08
N GLN A 9 -13.88 -13.62 -8.63
CA GLN A 9 -13.11 -12.40 -8.94
C GLN A 9 -12.82 -12.29 -10.44
N LEU A 10 -12.46 -13.39 -11.09
CA LEU A 10 -12.20 -13.40 -12.54
C LEU A 10 -13.45 -13.02 -13.33
N LEU A 11 -14.59 -13.61 -13.01
CA LEU A 11 -15.87 -13.30 -13.67
C LEU A 11 -16.27 -11.82 -13.46
N ILE A 12 -16.14 -11.31 -12.23
CA ILE A 12 -16.51 -9.93 -11.91
C ILE A 12 -15.53 -8.93 -12.54
N ASN A 13 -14.27 -9.28 -12.72
CA ASN A 13 -13.30 -8.42 -13.42
C ASN A 13 -13.67 -8.18 -14.89
N LEU A 14 -14.42 -9.08 -15.51
CA LEU A 14 -14.97 -8.90 -16.87
C LEU A 14 -16.12 -7.89 -16.91
N THR A 15 -16.64 -7.50 -15.75
CA THR A 15 -17.75 -6.54 -15.65
C THR A 15 -17.23 -5.14 -15.32
N ASN A 16 -18.06 -4.11 -15.55
CA ASN A 16 -17.78 -2.73 -15.12
C ASN A 16 -18.29 -2.44 -13.69
N LEU A 17 -18.69 -3.48 -12.95
CA LEU A 17 -19.25 -3.33 -11.61
C LEU A 17 -18.17 -2.89 -10.60
N LYS A 18 -18.47 -1.88 -9.78
CA LYS A 18 -17.56 -1.41 -8.71
C LYS A 18 -17.24 -2.47 -7.65
N ILE A 19 -18.06 -3.52 -7.57
CA ILE A 19 -17.86 -4.63 -6.63
C ILE A 19 -16.54 -5.37 -6.87
N LYS A 20 -15.97 -5.33 -8.09
CA LYS A 20 -14.67 -5.92 -8.42
C LYS A 20 -13.52 -5.43 -7.52
N TYR A 21 -13.63 -4.24 -6.94
CA TYR A 21 -12.65 -3.68 -6.00
C TYR A 21 -12.92 -4.08 -4.54
N LYS A 22 -14.15 -4.52 -4.22
CA LYS A 22 -14.51 -4.93 -2.85
C LYS A 22 -14.14 -6.37 -2.55
N ILE A 23 -14.17 -7.25 -3.55
CA ILE A 23 -13.85 -8.67 -3.36
C ILE A 23 -12.39 -8.88 -2.94
N PRO A 24 -11.37 -8.27 -3.58
CA PRO A 24 -10.00 -8.36 -3.10
C PRO A 24 -9.82 -7.88 -1.67
N LYS A 25 -10.49 -6.78 -1.29
CA LYS A 25 -10.48 -6.27 0.08
C LYS A 25 -11.03 -7.29 1.08
N LEU A 26 -12.17 -7.91 0.76
CA LEU A 26 -12.76 -8.96 1.59
C LEU A 26 -11.83 -10.18 1.69
N PHE A 27 -11.23 -10.58 0.57
CA PHE A 27 -10.24 -11.66 0.53
C PHE A 27 -9.06 -11.37 1.47
N LEU A 28 -8.45 -10.19 1.35
CA LEU A 28 -7.33 -9.79 2.20
C LEU A 28 -7.72 -9.75 3.68
N LYS A 29 -8.93 -9.30 4.00
CA LYS A 29 -9.46 -9.30 5.37
C LYS A 29 -9.61 -10.71 5.93
N ILE A 30 -10.17 -11.64 5.17
CA ILE A 30 -10.34 -13.04 5.58
C ILE A 30 -8.97 -13.71 5.75
N VAL A 31 -8.04 -13.50 4.80
CA VAL A 31 -6.67 -14.02 4.90
C VAL A 31 -5.96 -13.48 6.14
N SER A 32 -6.05 -12.18 6.41
CA SER A 32 -5.47 -11.56 7.62
C SER A 32 -5.97 -12.24 8.90
N TYR A 33 -7.28 -12.50 8.96
CA TYR A 33 -7.89 -13.19 10.10
C TYR A 33 -7.39 -14.63 10.25
N ILE A 34 -7.38 -15.40 9.16
CA ILE A 34 -6.96 -16.81 9.14
C ILE A 34 -5.51 -16.97 9.58
N ILE A 35 -4.62 -16.07 9.15
CA ILE A 35 -3.19 -16.14 9.51
C ILE A 35 -2.88 -15.51 10.87
N GLY A 36 -3.88 -15.06 11.63
CA GLY A 36 -3.72 -14.56 12.98
C GLY A 36 -3.22 -13.12 13.10
N LEU A 37 -3.46 -12.26 12.08
CA LEU A 37 -3.17 -10.83 12.19
C LEU A 37 -4.26 -10.13 13.01
N LYS A 38 -3.87 -9.49 14.11
CA LYS A 38 -4.72 -8.65 14.95
C LYS A 38 -4.49 -7.18 14.57
N ILE A 39 -5.33 -6.64 13.68
CA ILE A 39 -5.17 -5.29 13.16
C ILE A 39 -5.98 -4.32 14.02
N ARG A 40 -5.31 -3.37 14.65
CA ARG A 40 -5.91 -2.22 15.32
C ARG A 40 -5.64 -0.97 14.49
N SER A 41 -6.69 -0.26 14.10
CA SER A 41 -6.54 0.97 13.31
C SER A 41 -7.14 2.17 14.02
N ILE A 42 -6.43 3.30 13.98
CA ILE A 42 -6.87 4.62 14.41
C ILE A 42 -6.91 5.50 13.17
N ASN A 43 -8.07 6.07 12.88
CA ASN A 43 -8.24 6.95 11.73
C ASN A 43 -8.42 8.39 12.19
N LEU A 44 -7.40 9.21 11.98
CA LEU A 44 -7.37 10.64 12.32
C LEU A 44 -7.71 11.52 11.10
N ARG A 45 -7.95 10.91 9.94
CA ARG A 45 -8.25 11.62 8.71
C ARG A 45 -9.55 12.38 8.80
N ASN A 46 -9.58 13.60 8.26
CA ASN A 46 -10.81 14.37 8.12
C ASN A 46 -11.77 13.66 7.16
N LYS A 47 -13.05 13.60 7.51
CA LYS A 47 -14.11 12.95 6.70
C LYS A 47 -14.58 13.81 5.51
N ASN A 48 -13.89 14.89 5.18
CA ASN A 48 -14.27 15.75 4.06
C ASN A 48 -14.24 14.96 2.75
N LYS A 49 -15.22 15.21 1.88
CA LYS A 49 -15.21 14.61 0.53
C LYS A 49 -14.08 15.24 -0.26
N ASN A 50 -13.06 14.45 -0.57
CA ASN A 50 -11.97 14.89 -1.40
C ASN A 50 -12.44 15.09 -2.85
N LYS A 51 -11.95 16.14 -3.49
CA LYS A 51 -12.21 16.42 -4.92
C LYS A 51 -11.61 15.32 -5.80
N TYR A 52 -10.44 14.81 -5.40
CA TYR A 52 -9.64 13.80 -6.09
C TYR A 52 -9.49 12.51 -5.25
N GLY A 53 -8.84 11.49 -5.80
CA GLY A 53 -8.35 10.35 -5.03
C GLY A 53 -7.27 10.78 -4.05
N VAL A 54 -7.01 9.92 -3.07
CA VAL A 54 -6.00 10.13 -2.02
C VAL A 54 -4.81 9.24 -2.29
N LEU A 55 -3.61 9.81 -2.18
CA LEU A 55 -2.38 9.04 -2.14
C LEU A 55 -2.06 8.68 -0.69
N TYR A 56 -2.33 7.44 -0.30
CA TYR A 56 -1.91 6.89 0.99
C TYR A 56 -0.43 6.52 0.93
N VAL A 57 0.32 6.98 1.93
CA VAL A 57 1.78 6.79 2.01
C VAL A 57 2.11 6.12 3.32
N SER A 58 2.73 4.94 3.27
CA SER A 58 3.04 4.13 4.45
C SER A 58 4.50 3.71 4.48
N ASN A 59 5.06 3.54 5.68
CA ASN A 59 6.27 2.76 5.88
C ASN A 59 6.04 1.29 5.50
N HIS A 60 7.10 0.57 5.14
CA HIS A 60 7.04 -0.79 4.62
C HIS A 60 7.98 -1.73 5.38
N VAL A 61 7.42 -2.73 6.03
CA VAL A 61 8.18 -3.68 6.87
C VAL A 61 8.06 -5.10 6.32
N SER A 62 6.87 -5.48 5.84
CA SER A 62 6.57 -6.87 5.55
C SER A 62 5.58 -7.03 4.39
N TRP A 63 5.53 -8.23 3.82
CA TRP A 63 4.45 -8.64 2.92
C TRP A 63 3.06 -8.55 3.58
N MET A 64 2.99 -8.65 4.91
CA MET A 64 1.75 -8.53 5.69
C MET A 64 1.16 -7.11 5.64
N ASP A 65 1.96 -6.09 5.36
CA ASP A 65 1.47 -4.70 5.20
C ASP A 65 0.43 -4.62 4.08
N ILE A 66 0.60 -5.43 3.02
CA ILE A 66 -0.35 -5.53 1.92
C ILE A 66 -1.70 -6.06 2.41
N LEU A 67 -1.67 -7.11 3.26
CA LEU A 67 -2.88 -7.69 3.84
C LEU A 67 -3.58 -6.68 4.76
N CYS A 68 -2.82 -6.00 5.61
CA CYS A 68 -3.33 -5.04 6.56
C CYS A 68 -3.97 -3.84 5.87
N LEU A 69 -3.21 -3.14 5.04
CA LEU A 69 -3.69 -1.92 4.38
C LEU A 69 -4.78 -2.23 3.35
N GLY A 70 -4.63 -3.32 2.58
CA GLY A 70 -5.62 -3.73 1.60
C GLY A 70 -6.94 -4.21 2.23
N SER A 71 -6.93 -4.71 3.48
CA SER A 71 -8.16 -5.04 4.22
C SER A 71 -8.88 -3.81 4.76
N LEU A 72 -8.15 -2.73 5.04
CA LEU A 72 -8.69 -1.50 5.64
C LEU A 72 -9.13 -0.48 4.59
N LEU A 73 -8.32 -0.26 3.54
CA LEU A 73 -8.48 0.85 2.61
C LEU A 73 -9.14 0.40 1.31
N ASP A 74 -9.97 1.28 0.74
CA ASP A 74 -10.46 1.15 -0.63
C ASP A 74 -9.48 1.87 -1.56
N ALA A 75 -8.34 1.23 -1.83
CA ALA A 75 -7.25 1.80 -2.60
C ALA A 75 -6.45 0.71 -3.33
N GLN A 76 -5.79 1.08 -4.43
CA GLN A 76 -4.95 0.20 -5.23
C GLN A 76 -3.48 0.37 -4.81
N PHE A 77 -2.74 -0.73 -4.74
CA PHE A 77 -1.30 -0.65 -4.46
C PHE A 77 -0.51 -0.20 -5.69
N ILE A 78 0.55 0.54 -5.43
CA ILE A 78 1.62 0.78 -6.39
C ILE A 78 2.78 -0.15 -6.01
N ALA A 79 3.20 -1.01 -6.95
CA ALA A 79 4.27 -1.98 -6.73
C ALA A 79 5.30 -1.95 -7.86
N LYS A 80 6.46 -2.51 -7.63
CA LYS A 80 7.48 -2.71 -8.67
C LYS A 80 7.03 -3.78 -9.67
N LYS A 81 7.50 -3.67 -10.93
CA LYS A 81 7.20 -4.61 -12.01
C LYS A 81 7.60 -6.06 -11.65
N GLU A 82 8.71 -6.24 -10.94
CA GLU A 82 9.21 -7.55 -10.53
C GLU A 82 8.21 -8.30 -9.66
N VAL A 83 7.37 -7.59 -8.88
CA VAL A 83 6.29 -8.20 -8.09
C VAL A 83 5.26 -8.89 -9.01
N ALA A 84 5.02 -8.37 -10.21
CA ALA A 84 4.10 -8.98 -11.18
C ALA A 84 4.58 -10.35 -11.68
N GLU A 85 5.89 -10.63 -11.56
CA GLU A 85 6.58 -11.84 -12.03
C GLU A 85 6.73 -12.88 -10.91
N MET A 86 6.29 -12.58 -9.68
CA MET A 86 6.38 -13.47 -8.50
C MET A 86 5.34 -14.59 -8.50
N GLY A 87 5.12 -15.27 -9.63
CA GLY A 87 4.22 -16.42 -9.73
C GLY A 87 2.81 -16.15 -9.18
N LEU A 88 2.37 -16.97 -8.22
CA LEU A 88 1.05 -16.84 -7.60
C LEU A 88 0.83 -15.46 -6.94
N PHE A 89 1.85 -14.89 -6.32
CA PHE A 89 1.74 -13.56 -5.66
C PHE A 89 1.57 -12.45 -6.68
N GLY A 90 2.30 -12.49 -7.79
CA GLY A 90 2.13 -11.56 -8.90
C GLY A 90 0.74 -11.66 -9.52
N PHE A 91 0.22 -12.87 -9.67
CA PHE A 91 -1.15 -13.10 -10.14
C PHE A 91 -2.20 -12.51 -9.18
N LEU A 92 -2.07 -12.76 -7.87
CA LEU A 92 -2.98 -12.20 -6.86
C LEU A 92 -2.88 -10.65 -6.81
N ALA A 93 -1.68 -10.09 -6.97
CA ALA A 93 -1.49 -8.64 -7.04
C ALA A 93 -2.20 -8.05 -8.28
N LYS A 94 -2.15 -8.71 -9.43
CA LYS A 94 -2.90 -8.30 -10.64
C LYS A 94 -4.40 -8.35 -10.41
N LEU A 95 -4.91 -9.40 -9.75
CA LEU A 95 -6.33 -9.51 -9.38
C LEU A 95 -6.77 -8.42 -8.40
N ASN A 96 -5.87 -7.97 -7.53
CA ASN A 96 -6.08 -6.84 -6.62
C ASN A 96 -5.92 -5.47 -7.31
N HIS A 97 -5.88 -5.44 -8.64
CA HIS A 97 -5.71 -4.22 -9.44
C HIS A 97 -4.47 -3.39 -9.09
N THR A 98 -3.41 -4.05 -8.60
CA THR A 98 -2.13 -3.39 -8.29
C THR A 98 -1.56 -2.73 -9.55
N PHE A 99 -1.13 -1.49 -9.41
CA PHE A 99 -0.46 -0.74 -10.47
C PHE A 99 1.05 -1.00 -10.40
N PHE A 100 1.62 -1.56 -11.47
CA PHE A 100 3.04 -1.90 -11.52
C PHE A 100 3.85 -0.82 -12.23
N ILE A 101 4.99 -0.44 -11.62
CA ILE A 101 5.94 0.53 -12.15
C ILE A 101 7.32 -0.11 -12.33
N ASP A 102 8.01 0.28 -13.40
CA ASP A 102 9.38 -0.13 -13.71
C ASP A 102 10.34 0.95 -13.19
N ASN A 103 10.97 0.70 -12.05
CA ASN A 103 11.88 1.65 -11.39
C ASN A 103 13.29 1.67 -12.00
N THR A 104 13.60 0.79 -12.95
CA THR A 104 14.95 0.66 -13.53
C THR A 104 15.28 1.79 -14.50
N ASN A 105 14.28 2.44 -15.06
CA ASN A 105 14.46 3.50 -16.05
C ASN A 105 13.96 4.85 -15.53
N GLN A 106 14.91 5.75 -15.18
CA GLN A 106 14.60 7.09 -14.69
C GLN A 106 13.80 7.94 -15.70
N ARG A 107 13.96 7.74 -17.01
CA ARG A 107 13.18 8.44 -18.04
C ARG A 107 11.69 8.06 -17.99
N LYS A 108 11.39 6.83 -17.59
CA LYS A 108 10.02 6.36 -17.39
C LYS A 108 9.39 6.84 -16.07
N SER A 109 10.19 7.32 -15.13
CA SER A 109 9.69 7.86 -13.84
C SER A 109 8.70 9.01 -14.05
N PHE A 110 8.96 9.88 -15.02
CA PHE A 110 8.05 10.98 -15.37
C PHE A 110 6.69 10.44 -15.85
N SER A 111 6.70 9.47 -16.76
CA SER A 111 5.46 8.85 -17.28
C SER A 111 4.65 8.13 -16.18
N TYR A 112 5.31 7.56 -15.16
CA TYR A 112 4.59 6.92 -14.06
C TYR A 112 3.90 7.94 -13.15
N ASN A 113 4.52 9.08 -12.89
CA ASN A 113 3.88 10.16 -12.13
C ASN A 113 2.62 10.68 -12.83
N GLU A 114 2.65 10.81 -14.16
CA GLU A 114 1.47 11.18 -14.95
C GLU A 114 0.35 10.13 -14.83
N ILE A 115 0.68 8.84 -14.91
CA ILE A 115 -0.31 7.76 -14.79
C ILE A 115 -0.88 7.72 -13.37
N ILE A 116 -0.05 7.83 -12.33
CA ILE A 116 -0.49 7.90 -10.93
C ILE A 116 -1.44 9.07 -10.76
N GLN A 117 -1.06 10.25 -11.25
CA GLN A 117 -1.88 11.45 -11.18
C GLN A 117 -3.22 11.28 -11.92
N ALA A 118 -3.20 10.74 -13.15
CA ALA A 118 -4.43 10.49 -13.91
C ALA A 118 -5.41 9.57 -13.16
N LYS A 119 -4.90 8.58 -12.43
CA LYS A 119 -5.72 7.72 -11.56
C LYS A 119 -6.31 8.51 -10.38
N LEU A 120 -5.49 9.33 -9.71
CA LEU A 120 -5.93 10.16 -8.58
C LEU A 120 -6.98 11.19 -9.01
N VAL A 121 -6.81 11.82 -10.18
CA VAL A 121 -7.81 12.73 -10.77
C VAL A 121 -9.14 12.02 -11.04
N LYS A 122 -9.12 10.75 -11.43
CA LYS A 122 -10.32 9.89 -11.59
C LYS A 122 -10.89 9.38 -10.26
N LYS A 123 -10.50 9.95 -9.12
CA LYS A 123 -10.94 9.57 -7.77
C LYS A 123 -10.57 8.13 -7.38
N GLN A 124 -9.54 7.55 -7.99
CA GLN A 124 -8.97 6.28 -7.55
C GLN A 124 -7.96 6.55 -6.43
N ASN A 125 -8.14 5.92 -5.28
CA ASN A 125 -7.17 6.00 -4.19
C ASN A 125 -6.03 5.05 -4.45
N LEU A 126 -4.81 5.46 -4.07
CA LEU A 126 -3.60 4.67 -4.25
C LEU A 126 -2.84 4.51 -2.94
N ILE A 127 -2.15 3.38 -2.77
CA ILE A 127 -1.26 3.10 -1.63
C ILE A 127 0.16 2.98 -2.17
N LEU A 128 1.06 3.75 -1.59
CA LEU A 128 2.46 3.81 -1.94
C LEU A 128 3.34 3.52 -0.73
N PHE A 129 4.38 2.71 -0.93
CA PHE A 129 5.49 2.54 -0.01
C PHE A 129 6.71 3.30 -0.55
N PRO A 130 6.93 4.57 -0.17
CA PRO A 130 7.95 5.43 -0.81
C PRO A 130 9.38 5.04 -0.45
N GLU A 131 9.59 4.17 0.54
CA GLU A 131 10.89 3.53 0.83
C GLU A 131 11.39 2.70 -0.37
N GLY A 132 10.47 2.20 -1.19
CA GLY A 132 10.76 1.40 -2.39
C GLY A 132 11.29 -0.01 -2.09
N THR A 133 11.45 -0.37 -0.83
CA THR A 133 11.77 -1.71 -0.33
C THR A 133 11.33 -1.83 1.13
N THR A 134 11.29 -3.03 1.67
CA THR A 134 10.96 -3.26 3.07
C THR A 134 12.13 -2.89 3.99
N SER A 135 11.82 -2.44 5.21
CA SER A 135 12.77 -2.17 6.30
C SER A 135 12.89 -3.35 7.26
N ASP A 136 13.74 -3.22 8.27
CA ASP A 136 13.86 -4.19 9.37
C ASP A 136 12.76 -4.03 10.44
N GLY A 137 11.88 -3.05 10.27
CA GLY A 137 10.81 -2.73 11.20
C GLY A 137 11.24 -1.94 12.45
N ASN A 138 12.52 -1.62 12.58
CA ASN A 138 13.06 -0.82 13.68
C ASN A 138 13.21 0.67 13.31
N SER A 139 13.35 0.93 12.02
CA SER A 139 13.46 2.29 11.48
C SER A 139 12.68 2.41 10.17
N VAL A 140 12.28 3.63 9.85
CA VAL A 140 11.70 3.99 8.55
C VAL A 140 12.83 4.45 7.65
N ARG A 141 12.92 3.90 6.44
CA ARG A 141 13.92 4.32 5.46
C ARG A 141 13.54 5.67 4.83
N SER A 142 14.52 6.35 4.26
CA SER A 142 14.29 7.60 3.54
C SER A 142 13.28 7.42 2.40
N PHE A 143 12.30 8.30 2.34
CA PHE A 143 11.29 8.31 1.30
C PHE A 143 11.82 8.86 -0.02
N LYS A 144 11.49 8.21 -1.11
CA LYS A 144 11.81 8.69 -2.46
C LYS A 144 10.86 9.81 -2.85
N SER A 145 11.29 11.06 -2.69
CA SER A 145 10.46 12.24 -2.94
C SER A 145 9.97 12.39 -4.38
N SER A 146 10.56 11.67 -5.33
CA SER A 146 10.14 11.68 -6.75
C SER A 146 8.69 11.21 -6.96
N PHE A 147 8.17 10.35 -6.08
CA PHE A 147 6.78 9.89 -6.17
C PHE A 147 5.76 10.97 -5.81
N PHE A 148 6.13 11.93 -4.97
CA PHE A 148 5.24 13.02 -4.56
C PHE A 148 5.02 14.05 -5.68
N GLU A 149 5.80 14.02 -6.75
CA GLU A 149 5.56 14.83 -7.93
C GLU A 149 4.19 14.57 -8.56
N SER A 150 3.68 13.35 -8.45
CA SER A 150 2.34 12.97 -8.93
C SER A 150 1.20 13.72 -8.22
N THR A 151 1.46 14.37 -7.09
CA THR A 151 0.45 15.14 -6.35
C THR A 151 0.40 16.61 -6.76
N ASN A 152 1.35 17.06 -7.59
CA ASN A 152 1.44 18.43 -8.11
C ASN A 152 0.55 18.57 -9.37
N LEU A 153 -0.73 18.89 -9.19
CA LEU A 153 -1.68 19.05 -10.28
C LEU A 153 -1.34 20.21 -11.23
N PRO A 154 -0.97 21.42 -10.75
CA PRO A 154 -0.65 22.53 -11.62
C PRO A 154 0.43 22.24 -12.66
N LYS A 155 1.37 21.37 -12.33
CA LYS A 155 2.45 20.98 -13.25
C LYS A 155 1.96 20.26 -14.50
N TYR A 156 0.90 19.45 -14.37
CA TYR A 156 0.39 18.59 -15.45
C TYR A 156 -0.95 19.11 -16.01
N TYR A 157 -1.67 19.88 -15.21
CA TYR A 157 -2.95 20.48 -15.54
C TYR A 157 -2.92 21.97 -15.13
N PRO A 158 -2.33 22.87 -15.96
CA PRO A 158 -2.18 24.30 -15.63
C PRO A 158 -3.50 24.98 -15.26
N GLU A 159 -4.62 24.52 -15.84
CA GLU A 159 -5.96 25.02 -15.52
C GLU A 159 -6.43 24.71 -14.09
N LYS A 160 -5.66 23.90 -13.35
CA LYS A 160 -5.91 23.52 -11.95
C LYS A 160 -4.87 24.12 -10.99
N GLU A 161 -4.49 25.36 -11.22
CA GLU A 161 -3.40 26.05 -10.52
C GLU A 161 -3.49 26.00 -8.99
N ASN A 162 -4.71 26.01 -8.45
CA ASN A 162 -4.97 25.98 -7.00
C ASN A 162 -5.39 24.60 -6.47
N ASP A 163 -5.32 23.57 -7.29
CA ASP A 163 -5.75 22.22 -6.92
C ASP A 163 -4.54 21.32 -6.58
N PHE A 164 -4.64 20.63 -5.47
CA PHE A 164 -3.63 19.67 -5.03
C PHE A 164 -4.27 18.34 -4.64
N ILE A 165 -3.51 17.26 -4.81
CA ILE A 165 -3.92 15.93 -4.38
C ILE A 165 -3.50 15.73 -2.93
N ASP A 166 -4.42 15.22 -2.12
CA ASP A 166 -4.14 14.89 -0.73
C ASP A 166 -3.24 13.68 -0.61
N VAL A 167 -2.20 13.83 0.19
CA VAL A 167 -1.32 12.78 0.68
C VAL A 167 -1.75 12.43 2.10
N CYS A 168 -2.05 11.17 2.36
CA CYS A 168 -2.45 10.69 3.67
C CYS A 168 -1.38 9.78 4.25
N PRO A 169 -0.56 10.26 5.19
CA PRO A 169 0.44 9.43 5.84
C PRO A 169 -0.20 8.32 6.68
N ILE A 170 0.44 7.17 6.69
CA ILE A 170 0.06 6.01 7.50
C ILE A 170 1.28 5.50 8.24
N SER A 171 1.18 5.37 9.55
CA SER A 171 2.19 4.70 10.38
C SER A 171 1.73 3.28 10.67
N LEU A 172 2.57 2.29 10.33
CA LEU A 172 2.35 0.89 10.58
C LEU A 172 3.41 0.36 11.54
N CYS A 173 2.99 -0.27 12.64
CA CYS A 173 3.88 -0.78 13.67
C CYS A 173 3.46 -2.20 14.10
N TYR A 174 4.40 -3.14 13.98
CA TYR A 174 4.27 -4.49 14.54
C TYR A 174 4.55 -4.43 16.04
N LYS A 175 3.49 -4.57 16.83
CA LYS A 175 3.49 -4.29 18.27
C LYS A 175 3.87 -5.48 19.12
N ASP A 176 3.17 -6.58 18.93
CA ASP A 176 3.36 -7.79 19.72
C ASP A 176 3.23 -9.07 18.89
N LYS A 177 3.77 -10.15 19.42
CA LYS A 177 3.64 -11.51 18.91
C LYS A 177 3.16 -12.41 20.03
N ASN A 178 2.04 -13.11 19.83
CA ASN A 178 1.41 -13.94 20.86
C ASN A 178 1.12 -13.17 22.16
N ASN A 179 0.73 -11.88 22.05
CA ASN A 179 0.50 -10.93 23.14
C ASN A 179 1.76 -10.57 23.96
N LEU A 180 2.96 -10.92 23.49
CA LEU A 180 4.23 -10.49 24.09
C LEU A 180 4.79 -9.32 23.26
N PRO A 181 5.19 -8.20 23.90
CA PRO A 181 5.75 -7.05 23.22
C PRO A 181 6.92 -7.41 22.30
N MET A 182 6.90 -6.89 21.08
CA MET A 182 7.91 -7.19 20.08
C MET A 182 9.07 -6.20 20.21
N GLY A 183 10.16 -6.63 20.84
CA GLY A 183 11.40 -5.86 20.91
C GLY A 183 12.17 -5.87 19.59
N ILE A 184 13.26 -5.10 19.54
CA ILE A 184 14.12 -4.90 18.37
C ILE A 184 14.52 -6.22 17.69
N PHE A 185 14.90 -7.23 18.48
CA PHE A 185 15.33 -8.53 17.95
C PHE A 185 14.20 -9.33 17.31
N TYR A 186 12.99 -9.22 17.83
CA TYR A 186 11.85 -10.01 17.34
C TYR A 186 11.18 -9.38 16.10
N ARG A 187 11.32 -8.07 15.86
CA ARG A 187 10.76 -7.43 14.67
C ARG A 187 11.30 -8.01 13.37
N ARG A 188 12.57 -8.42 13.33
CA ARG A 188 13.15 -9.08 12.15
C ARG A 188 12.47 -10.38 11.73
N TYR A 189 11.75 -11.06 12.63
CA TYR A 189 10.98 -12.27 12.27
C TYR A 189 9.68 -11.97 11.52
N VAL A 190 9.19 -10.76 11.60
CA VAL A 190 8.02 -10.28 10.83
C VAL A 190 8.44 -9.45 9.62
N ALA A 191 9.62 -8.83 9.66
CA ALA A 191 10.17 -8.03 8.59
C ALA A 191 10.59 -8.90 7.40
N TRP A 192 10.34 -8.40 6.20
CA TRP A 192 10.85 -9.04 4.98
C TRP A 192 12.08 -8.30 4.48
N GLN A 193 13.27 -8.81 4.81
CA GLN A 193 14.53 -8.16 4.47
C GLN A 193 15.22 -8.82 3.27
N GLY A 194 15.71 -7.99 2.35
CA GLY A 194 16.51 -8.42 1.22
C GLY A 194 15.83 -9.48 0.36
N ASP A 195 16.63 -10.41 -0.16
CA ASP A 195 16.20 -11.47 -1.08
C ASP A 195 15.71 -12.74 -0.37
N TYR A 196 15.29 -12.60 0.91
CA TYR A 196 14.80 -13.78 1.65
C TYR A 196 13.54 -14.35 0.97
N PRO A 197 13.51 -15.68 0.68
CA PRO A 197 12.41 -16.28 -0.04
C PRO A 197 11.07 -16.09 0.67
N LEU A 198 10.12 -15.40 0.02
CA LEU A 198 8.82 -15.06 0.59
C LEU A 198 8.07 -16.27 1.14
N LEU A 199 8.09 -17.39 0.43
CA LEU A 199 7.42 -18.63 0.88
C LEU A 199 8.00 -19.19 2.19
N LYS A 200 9.32 -19.09 2.39
CA LYS A 200 9.93 -19.49 3.66
C LYS A 200 9.51 -18.59 4.80
N LEU A 201 9.48 -17.26 4.56
CA LEU A 201 9.02 -16.28 5.53
C LEU A 201 7.56 -16.51 5.92
N MET A 202 6.69 -16.76 4.94
CA MET A 202 5.29 -17.08 5.18
C MET A 202 5.12 -18.35 6.01
N LYS A 203 5.89 -19.41 5.71
CA LYS A 203 5.85 -20.65 6.50
C LYS A 203 6.25 -20.40 7.95
N ILE A 204 7.34 -19.66 8.18
CA ILE A 204 7.79 -19.29 9.54
C ILE A 204 6.69 -18.52 10.26
N PHE A 205 6.06 -17.56 9.58
CA PHE A 205 5.00 -16.74 10.14
C PHE A 205 3.78 -17.59 10.52
N LEU A 206 3.28 -18.45 9.62
CA LEU A 206 2.11 -19.31 9.86
C LEU A 206 2.30 -20.26 11.05
N LEU A 207 3.55 -20.68 11.32
CA LEU A 207 3.90 -21.51 12.47
C LEU A 207 4.15 -20.70 13.75
N SER A 208 4.16 -19.36 13.66
CA SER A 208 4.63 -18.49 14.74
C SER A 208 3.51 -17.96 15.66
N GLY A 209 2.24 -18.21 15.34
CA GLY A 209 1.09 -17.73 16.10
C GLY A 209 0.57 -16.35 15.64
N THR A 210 0.02 -15.56 16.57
CA THR A 210 -0.63 -14.29 16.25
C THR A 210 0.33 -13.10 16.30
N VAL A 211 0.07 -12.09 15.44
CA VAL A 211 0.82 -10.82 15.44
C VAL A 211 -0.15 -9.65 15.50
N SER A 212 0.07 -8.73 16.43
CA SER A 212 -0.71 -7.50 16.56
C SER A 212 -0.01 -6.35 15.83
N ILE A 213 -0.81 -5.59 15.09
CA ILE A 213 -0.34 -4.49 14.25
C ILE A 213 -1.18 -3.26 14.56
N ASP A 214 -0.51 -2.17 14.97
CA ASP A 214 -1.13 -0.86 15.11
C ASP A 214 -0.95 -0.07 13.82
N ILE A 215 -2.04 0.49 13.29
CA ILE A 215 -2.06 1.30 12.06
C ILE A 215 -2.71 2.64 12.39
N ILE A 216 -1.97 3.73 12.18
CA ILE A 216 -2.48 5.08 12.36
C ILE A 216 -2.59 5.73 10.98
N ILE A 217 -3.82 6.06 10.58
CA ILE A 217 -4.11 6.84 9.37
C ILE A 217 -4.17 8.30 9.81
N HIS A 218 -3.15 9.08 9.44
CA HIS A 218 -2.99 10.46 9.87
C HIS A 218 -3.90 11.43 9.09
N LYS A 219 -3.93 12.69 9.52
CA LYS A 219 -4.57 13.76 8.75
C LYS A 219 -3.88 13.91 7.40
N SER A 220 -4.69 14.11 6.36
CA SER A 220 -4.14 14.37 5.03
C SER A 220 -3.45 15.73 4.99
N VAL A 221 -2.37 15.79 4.25
CA VAL A 221 -1.61 16.98 3.88
C VAL A 221 -1.55 17.08 2.37
N ASN A 222 -1.21 18.24 1.84
CA ASN A 222 -0.99 18.40 0.40
C ASN A 222 0.20 19.33 0.13
N LEU A 223 0.65 19.37 -1.11
CA LEU A 223 1.87 20.07 -1.50
C LEU A 223 1.78 21.59 -1.27
N SER A 224 0.57 22.19 -1.22
CA SER A 224 0.41 23.63 -0.96
C SER A 224 0.91 24.07 0.42
N SER A 225 0.99 23.14 1.37
CA SER A 225 1.48 23.41 2.73
C SER A 225 3.00 23.34 2.87
N PHE A 226 3.73 23.04 1.79
CA PHE A 226 5.18 22.82 1.79
C PHE A 226 5.85 23.62 0.68
N LYS A 227 7.13 24.00 0.84
CA LYS A 227 7.88 24.73 -0.20
C LYS A 227 8.11 23.89 -1.45
N ASN A 228 8.28 22.59 -1.27
CA ASN A 228 8.51 21.65 -2.36
C ASN A 228 8.25 20.20 -1.93
N ARG A 229 8.25 19.27 -2.91
CA ARG A 229 8.03 17.83 -2.68
C ARG A 229 9.01 17.11 -1.77
N LYS A 230 10.16 17.71 -1.46
CA LYS A 230 11.17 17.10 -0.55
C LYS A 230 10.85 17.37 0.91
N GLU A 231 10.03 18.40 1.17
CA GLU A 231 9.55 18.74 2.51
C GLU A 231 8.22 18.05 2.84
N LEU A 232 7.44 17.64 1.82
CA LEU A 232 6.24 16.85 1.97
C LEU A 232 6.60 15.44 2.44
#